data_b828df9113cc12ca9d55b7038b2057a0
#
_entry.id   b828df9113cc12ca9d55b7038b2057a0
#
_cell.length_a   1.000
_cell.length_b   1.000
_cell.length_c   1.000
_cell.angle_alpha   90.00
_cell.angle_beta   90.00
_cell.angle_gamma   90.00
#
_symmetry.space_group_name_H-M   'P 1'
#
loop_
_entity.id
_entity.type
_entity.pdbx_description
1 polymer ?
#
loop_
_entity_poly.entity_id
_entity_poly.type
_entity_poly.pdbx_seq_one_letter_code
_entity_poly.pdbx_strand_id
1 'polypeptide(L)'
;IQPKVLLSAEWVAQIDDDMLEATLLHEFAHHHSGDLWTGACLKLGLLMNPSAKLLQPSTAIWLQSRELMADQKALSYGANPLALAQSIVNAIRWQRQNLHLFHQDVRFCLSPNNTSLLKLRLLHLMDSTPSTPMPSKPASVLWMLGLLCLLSLPHLLSIDLLDTLHYGIEVGAQSMGVLP
;
A
#
# COMPACT_ATOMS: atom_id res chain seq x y z
N ILE A 1 -21.08 -0.38 3.77
CA ILE A 1 -20.22 0.28 4.79
C ILE A 1 -20.00 1.70 4.31
N GLN A 2 -20.39 2.69 5.13
CA GLN A 2 -20.13 4.10 4.79
C GLN A 2 -18.65 4.39 5.10
N PRO A 3 -17.88 4.96 4.17
CA PRO A 3 -16.51 5.37 4.42
C PRO A 3 -16.48 6.53 5.42
N LYS A 4 -15.44 6.54 6.26
CA LYS A 4 -15.20 7.61 7.23
C LYS A 4 -13.75 8.06 7.10
N VAL A 5 -13.54 9.36 7.01
CA VAL A 5 -12.22 9.97 7.13
C VAL A 5 -11.99 10.33 8.59
N LEU A 6 -10.90 9.86 9.16
CA LEU A 6 -10.51 10.15 10.53
C LEU A 6 -9.32 11.11 10.51
N LEU A 7 -9.48 12.28 11.08
CA LEU A 7 -8.42 13.28 11.22
C LEU A 7 -8.15 13.55 12.70
N SER A 8 -6.89 13.81 13.06
CA SER A 8 -6.56 14.24 14.41
C SER A 8 -7.09 15.66 14.64
N ALA A 9 -7.85 15.86 15.72
CA ALA A 9 -8.35 17.18 16.09
C ALA A 9 -7.20 18.19 16.35
N GLU A 10 -6.09 17.70 16.92
CA GLU A 10 -4.90 18.52 17.19
C GLU A 10 -4.21 18.96 15.89
N TRP A 11 -4.18 18.09 14.88
CA TRP A 11 -3.63 18.44 13.58
C TRP A 11 -4.55 19.41 12.83
N VAL A 12 -5.85 19.15 12.83
CA VAL A 12 -6.86 20.04 12.19
C VAL A 12 -6.82 21.45 12.78
N ALA A 13 -6.57 21.59 14.09
CA ALA A 13 -6.43 22.89 14.72
C ALA A 13 -5.18 23.70 14.28
N GLN A 14 -4.24 23.08 13.56
CA GLN A 14 -2.99 23.71 13.11
C GLN A 14 -2.98 24.06 11.62
N ILE A 15 -4.04 23.73 10.89
CA ILE A 15 -4.15 23.95 9.45
C ILE A 15 -5.29 24.94 9.16
N ASP A 16 -5.19 25.61 8.02
CA ASP A 16 -6.26 26.48 7.52
C ASP A 16 -7.31 25.68 6.73
N ASP A 17 -8.39 26.36 6.36
CA ASP A 17 -9.52 25.73 5.64
C ASP A 17 -9.10 25.24 4.26
N ASP A 18 -8.20 25.93 3.54
CA ASP A 18 -7.71 25.52 2.21
C ASP A 18 -6.89 24.23 2.31
N MET A 19 -6.04 24.11 3.34
CA MET A 19 -5.29 22.88 3.59
C MET A 19 -6.21 21.72 3.99
N LEU A 20 -7.26 22.01 4.79
CA LEU A 20 -8.24 21.00 5.18
C LEU A 20 -9.01 20.50 3.97
N GLU A 21 -9.50 21.41 3.11
CA GLU A 21 -10.21 21.07 1.89
C GLU A 21 -9.33 20.21 0.98
N ALA A 22 -8.09 20.65 0.72
CA ALA A 22 -7.14 19.90 -0.12
C ALA A 22 -6.87 18.48 0.43
N THR A 23 -6.75 18.35 1.76
CA THR A 23 -6.57 17.04 2.41
C THR A 23 -7.81 16.17 2.24
N LEU A 24 -9.00 16.72 2.45
CA LEU A 24 -10.25 15.95 2.29
C LEU A 24 -10.44 15.48 0.83
N LEU A 25 -10.09 16.30 -0.15
CA LEU A 25 -10.13 15.93 -1.57
C LEU A 25 -9.12 14.82 -1.89
N HIS A 26 -7.94 14.84 -1.26
CA HIS A 26 -6.94 13.78 -1.38
C HIS A 26 -7.45 12.45 -0.79
N GLU A 27 -8.01 12.46 0.41
CA GLU A 27 -8.61 11.29 1.03
C GLU A 27 -9.81 10.75 0.24
N PHE A 28 -10.61 11.65 -0.32
CA PHE A 28 -11.71 11.30 -1.22
C PHE A 28 -11.19 10.62 -2.49
N ALA A 29 -10.06 11.06 -3.03
CA ALA A 29 -9.42 10.44 -4.19
C ALA A 29 -9.02 8.99 -3.90
N HIS A 30 -8.45 8.68 -2.73
CA HIS A 30 -8.16 7.31 -2.28
C HIS A 30 -9.41 6.46 -2.18
N HIS A 31 -10.46 7.02 -1.59
CA HIS A 31 -11.74 6.30 -1.48
C HIS A 31 -12.33 5.99 -2.87
N HIS A 32 -12.38 6.97 -3.75
CA HIS A 32 -12.91 6.80 -5.11
C HIS A 32 -12.08 5.82 -5.96
N SER A 33 -10.79 5.69 -5.68
CA SER A 33 -9.89 4.73 -6.35
C SER A 33 -10.04 3.30 -5.83
N GLY A 34 -10.77 3.08 -4.74
CA GLY A 34 -10.87 1.78 -4.09
C GLY A 34 -9.58 1.33 -3.41
N ASP A 35 -8.74 2.29 -3.03
CA ASP A 35 -7.39 2.07 -2.51
C ASP A 35 -7.38 1.28 -1.21
N LEU A 36 -8.40 1.44 -0.39
CA LEU A 36 -8.56 0.66 0.85
C LEU A 36 -8.65 -0.85 0.56
N TRP A 37 -9.46 -1.22 -0.41
CA TRP A 37 -9.67 -2.63 -0.77
C TRP A 37 -8.45 -3.23 -1.46
N THR A 38 -7.86 -2.51 -2.41
CA THR A 38 -6.65 -2.98 -3.11
C THR A 38 -5.46 -3.10 -2.15
N GLY A 39 -5.33 -2.18 -1.19
CA GLY A 39 -4.32 -2.25 -0.15
C GLY A 39 -4.55 -3.42 0.82
N ALA A 40 -5.80 -3.68 1.21
CA ALA A 40 -6.14 -4.82 2.07
C ALA A 40 -5.85 -6.16 1.37
N CYS A 41 -6.24 -6.30 0.10
CA CYS A 41 -5.95 -7.49 -0.71
C CYS A 41 -4.43 -7.70 -0.86
N LEU A 42 -3.66 -6.63 -1.12
CA LEU A 42 -2.21 -6.71 -1.21
C LEU A 42 -1.58 -7.19 0.10
N LYS A 43 -1.99 -6.60 1.24
CA LYS A 43 -1.50 -7.01 2.56
C LYS A 43 -1.81 -8.46 2.87
N LEU A 44 -3.03 -8.90 2.59
CA LEU A 44 -3.44 -10.30 2.77
C LEU A 44 -2.60 -11.24 1.89
N GLY A 45 -2.41 -10.89 0.61
CA GLY A 45 -1.59 -11.67 -0.29
C GLY A 45 -0.13 -11.77 0.17
N LEU A 46 0.46 -10.66 0.67
CA LEU A 46 1.81 -10.66 1.22
C LEU A 46 1.91 -11.51 2.50
N LEU A 47 0.89 -11.48 3.35
CA LEU A 47 0.86 -12.29 4.58
C LEU A 47 0.85 -13.79 4.28
N MET A 48 0.16 -14.20 3.21
CA MET A 48 0.06 -15.60 2.81
C MET A 48 1.24 -16.07 1.96
N ASN A 49 2.14 -15.18 1.56
CA ASN A 49 3.25 -15.51 0.67
C ASN A 49 4.59 -15.52 1.42
N PRO A 50 5.26 -16.69 1.52
CA PRO A 50 6.57 -16.78 2.18
C PRO A 50 7.66 -15.98 1.47
N SER A 51 7.49 -15.69 0.17
CA SER A 51 8.41 -14.86 -0.61
C SER A 51 8.09 -13.35 -0.54
N ALA A 52 7.22 -12.91 0.38
CA ALA A 52 6.79 -11.51 0.51
C ALA A 52 7.96 -10.52 0.63
N LYS A 53 9.07 -10.93 1.25
CA LYS A 53 10.28 -10.10 1.39
C LYS A 53 10.87 -9.70 0.03
N LEU A 54 10.79 -10.56 -0.99
CA LEU A 54 11.28 -10.27 -2.34
C LEU A 54 10.39 -9.25 -3.06
N LEU A 55 9.14 -9.13 -2.67
CA LEU A 55 8.16 -8.22 -3.26
C LEU A 55 8.15 -6.83 -2.62
N GLN A 56 8.90 -6.62 -1.54
CA GLN A 56 8.94 -5.32 -0.85
C GLN A 56 9.28 -4.13 -1.75
N PRO A 57 10.28 -4.18 -2.65
CA PRO A 57 10.56 -3.06 -3.54
C PRO A 57 9.38 -2.73 -4.46
N SER A 58 8.74 -3.76 -5.03
CA SER A 58 7.59 -3.58 -5.92
C SER A 58 6.37 -3.03 -5.18
N THR A 59 6.13 -3.46 -3.94
CA THR A 59 5.05 -2.94 -3.11
C THR A 59 5.29 -1.49 -2.72
N ALA A 60 6.54 -1.11 -2.45
CA ALA A 60 6.91 0.28 -2.16
C ALA A 60 6.65 1.19 -3.36
N ILE A 61 7.05 0.79 -4.57
CA ILE A 61 6.79 1.53 -5.81
C ILE A 61 5.27 1.66 -6.04
N TRP A 62 4.52 0.60 -5.82
CA TRP A 62 3.07 0.62 -5.96
C TRP A 62 2.40 1.61 -5.00
N LEU A 63 2.78 1.59 -3.72
CA LEU A 63 2.28 2.54 -2.72
C LEU A 63 2.60 3.99 -3.12
N GLN A 64 3.84 4.25 -3.58
CA GLN A 64 4.25 5.56 -4.07
C GLN A 64 3.41 6.04 -5.24
N SER A 65 3.15 5.16 -6.20
CA SER A 65 2.32 5.49 -7.37
C SER A 65 0.89 5.86 -6.98
N ARG A 66 0.35 5.21 -5.94
CA ARG A 66 -1.00 5.53 -5.43
C ARG A 66 -1.08 6.92 -4.83
N GLU A 67 -0.07 7.32 -4.07
CA GLU A 67 0.00 8.68 -3.51
C GLU A 67 0.01 9.73 -4.62
N LEU A 68 0.85 9.54 -5.65
CA LEU A 68 0.90 10.45 -6.79
C LEU A 68 -0.43 10.50 -7.56
N MET A 69 -1.10 9.36 -7.72
CA MET A 69 -2.42 9.31 -8.37
C MET A 69 -3.49 10.00 -7.53
N ALA A 70 -3.45 9.87 -6.20
CA ALA A 70 -4.37 10.55 -5.30
C ALA A 70 -4.16 12.07 -5.35
N ASP A 71 -2.90 12.53 -5.36
CA ASP A 71 -2.57 13.95 -5.54
C ASP A 71 -3.16 14.50 -6.85
N GLN A 72 -2.94 13.81 -7.98
CA GLN A 72 -3.47 14.22 -9.28
C GLN A 72 -5.01 14.27 -9.32
N LYS A 73 -5.66 13.28 -8.71
CA LYS A 73 -7.12 13.25 -8.61
C LYS A 73 -7.64 14.37 -7.73
N ALA A 74 -7.00 14.64 -6.60
CA ALA A 74 -7.35 15.76 -5.74
C ALA A 74 -7.30 17.09 -6.51
N LEU A 75 -6.24 17.31 -7.31
CA LEU A 75 -6.15 18.48 -8.20
C LEU A 75 -7.29 18.51 -9.24
N SER A 76 -7.64 17.36 -9.80
CA SER A 76 -8.76 17.28 -10.76
C SER A 76 -10.11 17.55 -10.12
N TYR A 77 -10.25 17.37 -8.81
CA TYR A 77 -11.43 17.72 -8.01
C TYR A 77 -11.42 19.18 -7.54
N GLY A 78 -10.39 19.93 -7.87
CA GLY A 78 -10.30 21.36 -7.57
C GLY A 78 -9.40 21.70 -6.37
N ALA A 79 -8.66 20.75 -5.81
CA ALA A 79 -7.72 21.06 -4.74
C ALA A 79 -6.68 22.09 -5.19
N ASN A 80 -6.38 23.06 -4.32
CA ASN A 80 -5.29 24.00 -4.54
C ASN A 80 -3.94 23.26 -4.39
N PRO A 81 -3.06 23.26 -5.44
CA PRO A 81 -1.79 22.54 -5.39
C PRO A 81 -0.89 22.97 -4.23
N LEU A 82 -0.85 24.28 -3.95
CA LEU A 82 -0.03 24.83 -2.88
C LEU A 82 -0.57 24.42 -1.50
N ALA A 83 -1.88 24.49 -1.29
CA ALA A 83 -2.53 24.08 -0.05
C ALA A 83 -2.32 22.57 0.20
N LEU A 84 -2.43 21.75 -0.85
CA LEU A 84 -2.14 20.30 -0.75
C LEU A 84 -0.67 20.04 -0.39
N ALA A 85 0.27 20.73 -1.03
CA ALA A 85 1.69 20.60 -0.71
C ALA A 85 2.00 21.01 0.74
N GLN A 86 1.40 22.10 1.21
CA GLN A 86 1.55 22.60 2.58
C GLN A 86 0.93 21.63 3.60
N SER A 87 -0.24 21.06 3.31
CA SER A 87 -0.90 20.08 4.19
C SER A 87 -0.05 18.82 4.35
N ILE A 88 0.54 18.32 3.27
CA ILE A 88 1.44 17.16 3.29
C ILE A 88 2.66 17.44 4.19
N VAL A 89 3.31 18.59 4.00
CA VAL A 89 4.48 18.97 4.81
C VAL A 89 4.10 19.15 6.28
N ASN A 90 2.95 19.80 6.55
CA ASN A 90 2.44 20.00 7.91
C ASN A 90 2.13 18.65 8.57
N ALA A 91 1.43 17.75 7.89
CA ALA A 91 1.12 16.41 8.40
C ALA A 91 2.38 15.63 8.79
N ILE A 92 3.43 15.67 7.95
CA ILE A 92 4.70 15.00 8.24
C ILE A 92 5.41 15.64 9.45
N ARG A 93 5.38 16.97 9.57
CA ARG A 93 5.96 17.67 10.72
C ARG A 93 5.24 17.29 12.01
N TRP A 94 3.91 17.36 11.99
CA TRP A 94 3.08 16.99 13.13
C TRP A 94 3.31 15.53 13.54
N GLN A 95 3.34 14.62 12.57
CA GLN A 95 3.59 13.20 12.80
C GLN A 95 4.98 12.96 13.43
N ARG A 96 6.03 13.67 12.98
CA ARG A 96 7.38 13.57 13.56
C ARG A 96 7.44 14.05 15.01
N GLN A 97 6.70 15.10 15.33
CA GLN A 97 6.61 15.63 16.70
C GLN A 97 5.87 14.67 17.64
N ASN A 98 4.91 13.92 17.12
CA ASN A 98 4.02 13.03 17.86
C ASN A 98 4.32 11.54 17.64
N LEU A 99 5.56 11.19 17.27
CA LEU A 99 5.97 9.81 17.00
C LEU A 99 5.69 8.82 18.13
N HIS A 100 5.60 9.30 19.37
CA HIS A 100 5.28 8.49 20.55
C HIS A 100 3.82 8.00 20.57
N LEU A 101 2.93 8.66 19.83
CA LEU A 101 1.50 8.31 19.75
C LEU A 101 1.23 7.21 18.71
N PHE A 102 2.18 6.94 17.82
CA PHE A 102 1.98 6.04 16.70
C PHE A 102 2.67 4.68 16.91
N HIS A 103 1.96 3.60 16.57
CA HIS A 103 2.54 2.27 16.52
C HIS A 103 3.63 2.15 15.45
N GLN A 104 4.47 1.11 15.54
CA GLN A 104 5.64 0.90 14.68
C GLN A 104 5.33 0.91 13.17
N ASP A 105 4.11 0.57 12.77
CA ASP A 105 3.70 0.54 11.36
C ASP A 105 3.73 1.91 10.68
N VAL A 106 3.48 2.98 11.44
CA VAL A 106 3.52 4.36 10.93
C VAL A 106 4.96 4.86 10.77
N ARG A 107 5.91 4.29 11.50
CA ARG A 107 7.34 4.61 11.35
C ARG A 107 7.88 4.24 9.97
N PHE A 108 7.27 3.27 9.31
CA PHE A 108 7.63 2.89 7.95
C PHE A 108 7.39 4.02 6.94
N CYS A 109 6.34 4.80 7.12
CA CYS A 109 6.04 5.97 6.30
C CYS A 109 7.05 7.12 6.48
N LEU A 110 7.75 7.16 7.61
CA LEU A 110 8.74 8.18 7.97
C LEU A 110 10.19 7.73 7.72
N SER A 111 10.40 6.58 7.10
CA SER A 111 11.75 6.09 6.76
C SER A 111 12.50 7.10 5.87
N PRO A 112 13.84 7.23 6.01
CA PRO A 112 14.67 8.11 5.19
C PRO A 112 14.47 7.93 3.68
N ASN A 113 14.08 6.72 3.26
CA ASN A 113 13.76 6.42 1.86
C ASN A 113 12.49 7.14 1.35
N ASN A 114 11.64 7.67 2.24
CA ASN A 114 10.44 8.39 1.86
C ASN A 114 10.67 9.89 1.59
N THR A 115 11.86 10.41 1.89
CA THR A 115 12.19 11.82 1.55
C THR A 115 12.25 12.03 0.03
N SER A 116 12.66 11.03 -0.73
CA SER A 116 12.65 11.06 -2.20
C SER A 116 11.22 11.10 -2.75
N LEU A 117 10.30 10.34 -2.17
CA LEU A 117 8.89 10.37 -2.53
C LEU A 117 8.25 11.72 -2.20
N LEU A 118 8.46 12.23 -0.99
CA LEU A 118 7.97 13.54 -0.60
C LEU A 118 8.44 14.62 -1.58
N LYS A 119 9.73 14.62 -1.90
CA LYS A 119 10.30 15.54 -2.87
C LYS A 119 9.61 15.39 -4.24
N LEU A 120 9.40 14.17 -4.70
CA LEU A 120 8.73 13.89 -5.97
C LEU A 120 7.29 14.41 -5.97
N ARG A 121 6.52 14.17 -4.90
CA ARG A 121 5.14 14.68 -4.75
C ARG A 121 5.12 16.20 -4.80
N LEU A 122 5.98 16.86 -4.00
CA LEU A 122 6.05 18.33 -3.96
C LEU A 122 6.44 18.93 -5.30
N LEU A 123 7.43 18.36 -5.98
CA LEU A 123 7.82 18.81 -7.32
C LEU A 123 6.67 18.66 -8.32
N HIS A 124 5.96 17.53 -8.24
CA HIS A 124 4.81 17.27 -9.12
C HIS A 124 3.64 18.23 -8.88
N LEU A 125 3.38 18.59 -7.62
CA LEU A 125 2.35 19.58 -7.26
C LEU A 125 2.73 21.01 -7.67
N MET A 126 4.05 21.33 -7.66
CA MET A 126 4.55 22.63 -8.05
C MET A 126 4.69 22.78 -9.58
N ASP A 127 4.90 21.68 -10.29
CA ASP A 127 5.00 21.66 -11.74
C ASP A 127 3.58 21.53 -12.32
N SER A 128 2.89 22.68 -12.41
CA SER A 128 1.48 22.79 -12.82
C SER A 128 1.19 22.37 -14.26
N THR A 129 2.09 21.67 -14.92
CA THR A 129 1.80 21.07 -16.24
C THR A 129 0.83 19.92 -16.04
N PRO A 130 -0.30 19.88 -16.77
CA PRO A 130 -1.19 18.72 -16.75
C PRO A 130 -0.40 17.52 -17.25
N SER A 131 0.16 16.77 -16.29
CA SER A 131 0.89 15.55 -16.59
C SER A 131 -0.06 14.59 -17.29
N THR A 132 0.46 13.97 -18.34
CA THR A 132 -0.21 12.90 -19.09
C THR A 132 -0.90 11.94 -18.12
N PRO A 133 -2.17 11.60 -18.37
CA PRO A 133 -2.91 10.69 -17.49
C PRO A 133 -2.11 9.40 -17.33
N MET A 134 -1.60 9.19 -16.10
CA MET A 134 -1.01 7.90 -15.77
C MET A 134 -2.05 6.80 -16.05
N PRO A 135 -1.66 5.65 -16.57
CA PRO A 135 -2.59 4.60 -16.90
C PRO A 135 -3.33 4.16 -15.62
N SER A 136 -4.58 4.57 -15.52
CA SER A 136 -5.51 4.30 -14.41
C SER A 136 -5.97 2.83 -14.37
N LYS A 137 -5.16 1.89 -14.85
CA LYS A 137 -5.64 0.53 -15.02
C LYS A 137 -5.29 -0.34 -13.82
N PRO A 138 -6.27 -1.05 -13.27
CA PRO A 138 -6.08 -2.10 -12.26
C PRO A 138 -5.22 -3.28 -12.78
N ALA A 139 -4.78 -3.22 -14.05
CA ALA A 139 -3.91 -4.22 -14.65
C ALA A 139 -2.65 -4.49 -13.83
N SER A 140 -2.02 -3.45 -13.25
CA SER A 140 -0.84 -3.63 -12.41
C SER A 140 -1.14 -4.41 -11.13
N VAL A 141 -2.30 -4.21 -10.53
CA VAL A 141 -2.75 -4.96 -9.33
C VAL A 141 -3.07 -6.40 -9.70
N LEU A 142 -3.74 -6.63 -10.82
CA LEU A 142 -4.03 -7.98 -11.32
C LEU A 142 -2.75 -8.73 -11.67
N TRP A 143 -1.76 -8.07 -12.29
CA TRP A 143 -0.44 -8.66 -12.55
C TRP A 143 0.31 -8.96 -11.25
N MET A 144 0.27 -8.07 -10.25
CA MET A 144 0.88 -8.32 -8.94
C MET A 144 0.20 -9.48 -8.22
N LEU A 145 -1.13 -9.54 -8.23
CA LEU A 145 -1.89 -10.66 -7.63
C LEU A 145 -1.61 -11.97 -8.39
N GLY A 146 -1.54 -11.93 -9.71
CA GLY A 146 -1.17 -13.08 -10.55
C GLY A 146 0.24 -13.58 -10.25
N LEU A 147 1.22 -12.67 -10.13
CA LEU A 147 2.60 -13.00 -9.76
C LEU A 147 2.66 -13.57 -8.34
N LEU A 148 1.89 -13.01 -7.41
CA LEU A 148 1.79 -13.46 -6.03
C LEU A 148 1.21 -14.88 -5.95
N CYS A 149 0.15 -15.17 -6.72
CA CYS A 149 -0.39 -16.52 -6.87
C CYS A 149 0.61 -17.48 -7.50
N LEU A 150 1.30 -17.06 -8.55
CA LEU A 150 2.28 -17.89 -9.24
C LEU A 150 3.46 -18.27 -8.31
N LEU A 151 3.92 -17.34 -7.48
CA LEU A 151 5.01 -17.58 -6.52
C LEU A 151 4.57 -18.42 -5.31
N SER A 152 3.27 -18.46 -4.99
CA SER A 152 2.73 -19.31 -3.92
C SER A 152 2.42 -20.73 -4.40
N LEU A 153 2.20 -20.94 -5.70
CA LEU A 153 1.86 -22.24 -6.28
C LEU A 153 2.87 -23.36 -5.96
N PRO A 154 4.21 -23.15 -6.09
CA PRO A 154 5.19 -24.17 -5.75
C PRO A 154 5.14 -24.60 -4.28
N HIS A 155 4.76 -23.67 -3.39
CA HIS A 155 4.67 -23.96 -1.95
C HIS A 155 3.45 -24.83 -1.63
N LEU A 156 2.32 -24.56 -2.25
CA LEU A 156 1.11 -25.37 -2.12
C LEU A 156 1.33 -26.77 -2.71
N LEU A 157 1.92 -26.85 -3.89
CA LEU A 157 2.25 -28.13 -4.56
C LEU A 157 3.29 -28.95 -3.77
N SER A 158 4.26 -28.31 -3.10
CA SER A 158 5.26 -29.00 -2.29
C SER A 158 4.68 -29.61 -1.02
N ILE A 159 3.68 -28.97 -0.40
CA ILE A 159 3.00 -29.50 0.78
C ILE A 159 2.21 -30.75 0.40
N ASP A 160 1.39 -30.69 -0.64
CA ASP A 160 0.60 -31.84 -1.12
C ASP A 160 1.49 -32.99 -1.60
N LEU A 161 2.61 -32.67 -2.26
CA LEU A 161 3.56 -33.68 -2.74
C LEU A 161 4.27 -34.39 -1.57
N LEU A 162 4.67 -33.63 -0.54
CA LEU A 162 5.31 -34.18 0.67
C LEU A 162 4.35 -35.09 1.43
N ASP A 163 3.08 -34.66 1.60
CA ASP A 163 2.06 -35.48 2.27
C ASP A 163 1.74 -36.76 1.46
N THR A 164 1.67 -36.64 0.14
CA THR A 164 1.44 -37.80 -0.75
C THR A 164 2.63 -38.77 -0.72
N LEU A 165 3.85 -38.27 -0.70
CA LEU A 165 5.07 -39.09 -0.58
C LEU A 165 5.15 -39.74 0.81
N HIS A 166 4.82 -39.02 1.87
CA HIS A 166 4.81 -39.55 3.24
C HIS A 166 3.81 -40.70 3.36
N TYR A 167 2.58 -40.49 2.89
CA TYR A 167 1.56 -41.52 2.86
C TYR A 167 1.95 -42.74 2.01
N GLY A 168 2.56 -42.50 0.85
CA GLY A 168 3.06 -43.57 -0.03
C GLY A 168 4.16 -44.41 0.61
N ILE A 169 5.06 -43.79 1.38
CA ILE A 169 6.12 -44.47 2.12
C ILE A 169 5.54 -45.30 3.26
N GLU A 170 4.58 -44.77 4.02
CA GLU A 170 3.92 -45.48 5.12
C GLU A 170 3.18 -46.73 4.63
N VAL A 171 2.38 -46.58 3.57
CA VAL A 171 1.64 -47.70 2.97
C VAL A 171 2.60 -48.75 2.41
N GLY A 172 3.72 -48.33 1.79
CA GLY A 172 4.77 -49.21 1.30
C GLY A 172 5.47 -49.96 2.43
N ALA A 173 5.80 -49.29 3.53
CA ALA A 173 6.44 -49.90 4.68
C ALA A 173 5.53 -50.91 5.40
N GLN A 174 4.22 -50.61 5.51
CA GLN A 174 3.25 -51.56 6.05
C GLN A 174 3.07 -52.79 5.17
N SER A 175 3.07 -52.65 3.84
CA SER A 175 2.95 -53.76 2.90
C SER A 175 4.17 -54.69 2.91
N MET A 176 5.34 -54.19 3.28
CA MET A 176 6.59 -54.95 3.43
C MET A 176 6.83 -55.51 4.83
N GLY A 177 5.93 -55.28 5.79
CA GLY A 177 6.04 -55.78 7.17
C GLY A 177 7.19 -55.18 7.96
N VAL A 178 7.66 -53.97 7.59
CA VAL A 178 8.77 -53.26 8.25
C VAL A 178 8.26 -52.42 9.42
N LEU A 179 6.96 -52.11 9.46
CA LEU A 179 6.28 -51.43 10.55
C LEU A 179 5.11 -52.27 11.06
N PRO A 180 4.88 -52.31 12.40
CA PRO A 180 3.78 -53.08 12.99
C PRO A 180 2.40 -52.51 12.64
#